data_dab3d44e7786a6c03716d962d917ce6f
#
_entry.id   dab3d44e7786a6c03716d962d917ce6f
#
_cell.length_a   1.000
_cell.length_b   1.000
_cell.length_c   1.000
_cell.angle_alpha   90.00
_cell.angle_beta   90.00
_cell.angle_gamma   90.00
#
_symmetry.space_group_name_H-M   'P 1'
#
loop_
_entity.id
_entity.type
_entity.pdbx_description
1 polymer ?
#
loop_
_entity_poly.entity_id
_entity_poly.type
_entity_poly.pdbx_seq_one_letter_code
_entity_poly.pdbx_strand_id
1 'polypeptide(L)'
;MKIAYLCCSRFYGGVEKIVIDSLNELCKSEQAALIVPARCEFLQRLDARVQIYQYKSRDKRYNPFLFAEIYRFLRSGGFEILHSHGAKAAQIGFVVEKFLNLKLVATKHNDRKAPVFDRVQNVIAASRKVATTINHAAKVIYFGIEPRREFANSEIYVRCKDAEGGASEAPEETKDARGDSAGVAGASQNMTGVAFASQDTPGGTGVSQDRAFDASMSQKNANAEAGNFKFNIVAVGRLDKIKGFDLLIRAVNELKFDFELKIYGQGGERQNLQNLIDSLNLQDHVRLCGFCDDVAAALAASHLHVISSRKEGFPVILIEGIFYSPVLISTRVGGISEILSEEFLYEAADLGAKIDEIYRDYGKYVHAFAQKHAGLKQTLTLQNYISSLKNYYEELLCEA
;
A
#
# COMPACT_ATOMS: atom_id res chain seq x y z
N MET A 1 26.05 -5.20 5.06
CA MET A 1 25.66 -4.41 6.26
C MET A 1 24.96 -5.30 7.29
N LYS A 2 25.01 -4.92 8.57
CA LYS A 2 24.22 -5.52 9.65
C LYS A 2 23.12 -4.56 10.08
N ILE A 3 21.87 -4.90 9.81
CA ILE A 3 20.72 -4.01 9.96
C ILE A 3 19.73 -4.60 10.96
N ALA A 4 19.35 -3.83 11.99
CA ALA A 4 18.28 -4.21 12.90
C ALA A 4 17.08 -3.28 12.71
N TYR A 5 15.89 -3.85 12.55
CA TYR A 5 14.63 -3.12 12.56
C TYR A 5 14.00 -3.17 13.96
N LEU A 6 13.50 -2.04 14.43
CA LEU A 6 12.75 -1.94 15.67
C LEU A 6 11.30 -1.56 15.38
N CYS A 7 10.36 -2.46 15.68
CA CYS A 7 8.94 -2.26 15.54
C CYS A 7 8.22 -2.58 16.85
N CYS A 8 7.52 -1.59 17.42
CA CYS A 8 6.84 -1.72 18.71
C CYS A 8 5.35 -2.10 18.56
N SER A 9 5.00 -2.90 17.56
CA SER A 9 3.66 -3.40 17.32
C SER A 9 3.57 -4.91 17.59
N ARG A 10 2.40 -5.37 18.00
CA ARG A 10 2.08 -6.79 18.15
C ARG A 10 1.16 -7.31 17.05
N PHE A 11 0.37 -6.42 16.48
CA PHE A 11 -0.66 -6.73 15.51
C PHE A 11 -0.16 -6.46 14.09
N TYR A 12 -0.65 -7.22 13.13
CA TYR A 12 -0.33 -7.03 11.73
C TYR A 12 -1.17 -5.90 11.12
N GLY A 13 -0.51 -5.01 10.37
CA GLY A 13 -1.12 -3.91 9.65
C GLY A 13 -0.18 -3.38 8.55
N GLY A 14 -0.47 -2.21 8.00
CA GLY A 14 0.31 -1.67 6.87
C GLY A 14 1.78 -1.39 7.20
N VAL A 15 2.08 -0.89 8.40
CA VAL A 15 3.48 -0.65 8.83
C VAL A 15 4.24 -1.96 8.99
N GLU A 16 3.61 -2.95 9.61
CA GLU A 16 4.18 -4.27 9.85
C GLU A 16 4.40 -5.01 8.52
N LYS A 17 3.49 -4.85 7.55
CA LYS A 17 3.69 -5.35 6.19
C LYS A 17 4.97 -4.77 5.57
N ILE A 18 5.16 -3.45 5.63
CA ILE A 18 6.38 -2.80 5.11
C ILE A 18 7.63 -3.34 5.80
N VAL A 19 7.60 -3.49 7.12
CA VAL A 19 8.72 -4.03 7.91
C VAL A 19 9.08 -5.44 7.47
N ILE A 20 8.07 -6.32 7.31
CA ILE A 20 8.25 -7.72 6.90
C ILE A 20 8.78 -7.80 5.47
N ASP A 21 8.11 -7.12 4.52
CA ASP A 21 8.49 -7.13 3.11
C ASP A 21 9.93 -6.61 2.94
N SER A 22 10.30 -5.54 3.69
CA SER A 22 11.66 -5.00 3.68
C SER A 22 12.69 -6.00 4.22
N LEU A 23 12.42 -6.63 5.36
CA LEU A 23 13.36 -7.56 5.98
C LEU A 23 13.52 -8.83 5.16
N ASN A 24 12.44 -9.35 4.58
CA ASN A 24 12.47 -10.51 3.70
C ASN A 24 13.29 -10.26 2.44
N GLU A 25 13.29 -9.03 1.93
CA GLU A 25 14.12 -8.66 0.78
C GLU A 25 15.57 -8.38 1.19
N LEU A 26 15.78 -7.60 2.25
CA LEU A 26 17.12 -7.27 2.76
C LEU A 26 17.92 -8.50 3.19
N CYS A 27 17.30 -9.50 3.82
CA CYS A 27 17.98 -10.71 4.28
C CYS A 27 18.55 -11.58 3.14
N LYS A 28 18.23 -11.27 1.89
CA LYS A 28 18.81 -11.96 0.73
C LYS A 28 20.28 -11.58 0.51
N SER A 29 20.68 -10.38 0.89
CA SER A 29 22.04 -9.84 0.68
C SER A 29 22.69 -9.27 1.95
N GLU A 30 21.93 -8.98 3.00
CA GLU A 30 22.39 -8.35 4.22
C GLU A 30 22.08 -9.21 5.46
N GLN A 31 22.78 -8.97 6.55
CA GLN A 31 22.39 -9.54 7.85
C GLN A 31 21.26 -8.69 8.44
N ALA A 32 20.08 -9.27 8.53
CA ALA A 32 18.87 -8.57 8.95
C ALA A 32 18.32 -9.13 10.28
N ALA A 33 17.88 -8.23 11.16
CA ALA A 33 17.22 -8.59 12.41
C ALA A 33 15.94 -7.79 12.63
N LEU A 34 14.97 -8.38 13.32
CA LEU A 34 13.76 -7.73 13.79
C LEU A 34 13.67 -7.75 15.31
N ILE A 35 13.52 -6.58 15.90
CA ILE A 35 13.29 -6.37 17.34
C ILE A 35 11.83 -6.00 17.57
N VAL A 36 11.08 -6.84 18.28
CA VAL A 36 9.63 -6.69 18.51
C VAL A 36 9.26 -7.04 19.95
N PRO A 37 8.06 -6.64 20.41
CA PRO A 37 7.52 -7.13 21.68
C PRO A 37 7.28 -8.63 21.66
N ALA A 38 7.36 -9.27 22.81
CA ALA A 38 6.92 -10.66 22.96
C ALA A 38 5.45 -10.85 22.53
N ARG A 39 5.12 -12.05 22.00
CA ARG A 39 3.78 -12.42 21.50
C ARG A 39 3.32 -11.57 20.30
N CYS A 40 4.20 -11.40 19.34
CA CYS A 40 3.90 -10.75 18.06
C CYS A 40 3.21 -11.75 17.12
N GLU A 41 2.11 -11.36 16.47
CA GLU A 41 1.25 -12.25 15.68
C GLU A 41 1.74 -12.49 14.25
N PHE A 42 2.68 -11.69 13.76
CA PHE A 42 3.09 -11.69 12.35
C PHE A 42 4.45 -12.33 12.06
N LEU A 43 5.11 -12.92 13.07
CA LEU A 43 6.47 -13.45 12.93
C LEU A 43 6.59 -14.60 11.92
N GLN A 44 5.54 -15.39 11.74
CA GLN A 44 5.49 -16.49 10.77
C GLN A 44 5.56 -16.02 9.30
N ARG A 45 5.43 -14.71 9.04
CA ARG A 45 5.55 -14.11 7.71
C ARG A 45 6.98 -13.71 7.36
N LEU A 46 7.92 -13.82 8.30
CA LEU A 46 9.32 -13.51 8.09
C LEU A 46 10.08 -14.70 7.47
N ASP A 47 11.02 -14.36 6.60
CA ASP A 47 12.02 -15.31 6.09
C ASP A 47 12.88 -15.85 7.25
N ALA A 48 13.21 -17.14 7.20
CA ALA A 48 13.99 -17.81 8.24
C ALA A 48 15.41 -17.25 8.44
N ARG A 49 15.93 -16.49 7.47
CA ARG A 49 17.24 -15.80 7.56
C ARG A 49 17.19 -14.55 8.44
N VAL A 50 16.02 -14.00 8.71
CA VAL A 50 15.87 -12.82 9.56
C VAL A 50 16.00 -13.22 11.03
N GLN A 51 16.99 -12.66 11.73
CA GLN A 51 17.14 -12.87 13.17
C GLN A 51 16.01 -12.18 13.94
N ILE A 52 15.25 -12.93 14.74
CA ILE A 52 14.14 -12.38 15.51
C ILE A 52 14.54 -12.22 16.99
N TYR A 53 14.39 -11.01 17.51
CA TYR A 53 14.54 -10.73 18.93
C TYR A 53 13.24 -10.22 19.53
N GLN A 54 12.64 -11.02 20.41
CA GLN A 54 11.42 -10.65 21.13
C GLN A 54 11.77 -10.16 22.52
N TYR A 55 11.66 -8.84 22.76
CA TYR A 55 11.91 -8.29 24.09
C TYR A 55 10.77 -8.61 25.07
N LYS A 56 11.16 -8.87 26.34
CA LYS A 56 10.25 -9.28 27.43
C LYS A 56 9.86 -8.11 28.34
N SER A 57 10.66 -7.06 28.38
CA SER A 57 10.40 -5.88 29.17
C SER A 57 9.07 -5.21 28.82
N ARG A 58 8.43 -4.57 29.81
CA ARG A 58 7.19 -3.83 29.57
C ARG A 58 7.39 -2.82 28.45
N ASP A 59 6.53 -2.91 27.44
CA ASP A 59 6.58 -2.12 26.22
C ASP A 59 6.08 -0.67 26.47
N LYS A 60 6.84 0.10 27.28
CA LYS A 60 6.61 1.51 27.57
C LYS A 60 7.76 2.36 27.04
N ARG A 61 7.39 3.53 26.47
CA ARG A 61 8.31 4.46 25.77
C ARG A 61 9.55 4.88 26.58
N TYR A 62 9.47 4.95 27.90
CA TYR A 62 10.54 5.42 28.81
C TYR A 62 10.96 4.35 29.81
N ASN A 63 10.83 3.06 29.47
CA ASN A 63 11.22 1.97 30.33
C ASN A 63 12.74 1.70 30.25
N PRO A 64 13.53 1.96 31.31
CA PRO A 64 14.98 1.77 31.28
C PRO A 64 15.38 0.30 31.09
N PHE A 65 14.58 -0.65 31.59
CA PHE A 65 14.83 -2.08 31.40
C PHE A 65 14.69 -2.47 29.92
N LEU A 66 13.73 -1.87 29.21
CA LEU A 66 13.57 -2.08 27.77
C LEU A 66 14.77 -1.51 27.01
N PHE A 67 15.26 -0.33 27.37
CA PHE A 67 16.46 0.23 26.76
C PHE A 67 17.69 -0.66 26.97
N ALA A 68 17.90 -1.14 28.21
CA ALA A 68 19.00 -2.04 28.53
C ALA A 68 18.90 -3.39 27.79
N GLU A 69 17.70 -3.92 27.64
CA GLU A 69 17.46 -5.16 26.92
C GLU A 69 17.80 -5.02 25.43
N ILE A 70 17.29 -3.98 24.76
CA ILE A 70 17.57 -3.70 23.35
C ILE A 70 19.04 -3.35 23.14
N TYR A 71 19.64 -2.55 24.02
CA TYR A 71 21.06 -2.23 23.98
C TYR A 71 21.96 -3.49 24.00
N ARG A 72 21.70 -4.45 24.92
CA ARG A 72 22.49 -5.69 25.00
C ARG A 72 22.39 -6.50 23.70
N PHE A 73 21.20 -6.63 23.16
CA PHE A 73 21.00 -7.32 21.88
C PHE A 73 21.77 -6.66 20.74
N LEU A 74 21.61 -5.35 20.57
CA LEU A 74 22.29 -4.60 19.50
C LEU A 74 23.82 -4.64 19.64
N ARG A 75 24.32 -4.49 20.87
CA ARG A 75 25.76 -4.55 21.15
C ARG A 75 26.35 -5.92 20.84
N SER A 76 25.69 -6.99 21.28
CA SER A 76 26.18 -8.36 21.03
C SER A 76 26.12 -8.75 19.55
N GLY A 77 25.17 -8.19 18.78
CA GLY A 77 25.02 -8.47 17.35
C GLY A 77 25.96 -7.68 16.44
N GLY A 78 26.55 -6.57 16.95
CA GLY A 78 27.42 -5.70 16.14
C GLY A 78 26.70 -5.06 14.96
N PHE A 79 25.48 -4.58 15.18
CA PHE A 79 24.69 -3.92 14.15
C PHE A 79 25.25 -2.53 13.81
N GLU A 80 25.22 -2.19 12.52
CA GLU A 80 25.69 -0.91 11.97
C GLU A 80 24.53 0.09 11.82
N ILE A 81 23.33 -0.43 11.48
CA ILE A 81 22.10 0.36 11.32
C ILE A 81 21.02 -0.14 12.30
N LEU A 82 20.40 0.79 13.01
CA LEU A 82 19.12 0.57 13.71
C LEU A 82 18.02 1.35 13.00
N HIS A 83 17.10 0.66 12.33
CA HIS A 83 15.97 1.30 11.67
C HIS A 83 14.71 1.16 12.51
N SER A 84 14.19 2.27 13.02
CA SER A 84 13.03 2.34 13.90
C SER A 84 11.76 2.73 13.12
N HIS A 85 10.68 1.97 13.28
CA HIS A 85 9.41 2.25 12.63
C HIS A 85 8.38 2.84 13.60
N GLY A 86 8.04 4.12 13.39
CA GLY A 86 7.06 4.87 14.19
C GLY A 86 7.66 5.52 15.46
N ALA A 87 6.90 6.45 16.05
CA ALA A 87 7.37 7.36 17.08
C ALA A 87 7.87 6.69 18.38
N LYS A 88 7.30 5.55 18.76
CA LYS A 88 7.72 4.84 19.97
C LYS A 88 9.05 4.13 19.75
N ALA A 89 9.19 3.44 18.62
CA ALA A 89 10.45 2.80 18.24
C ALA A 89 11.56 3.84 18.05
N ALA A 90 11.26 4.95 17.38
CA ALA A 90 12.21 6.05 17.22
C ALA A 90 12.68 6.62 18.57
N GLN A 91 11.80 6.76 19.60
CA GLN A 91 12.18 7.23 20.93
C GLN A 91 13.11 6.22 21.64
N ILE A 92 12.87 4.94 21.51
CA ILE A 92 13.74 3.90 22.09
C ILE A 92 15.08 3.91 21.36
N GLY A 93 15.07 3.91 20.03
CA GLY A 93 16.29 3.98 19.21
C GLY A 93 17.15 5.20 19.54
N PHE A 94 16.54 6.39 19.68
CA PHE A 94 17.21 7.63 20.03
C PHE A 94 17.93 7.60 21.39
N VAL A 95 17.42 6.84 22.35
CA VAL A 95 18.10 6.66 23.64
C VAL A 95 19.25 5.66 23.51
N VAL A 96 19.02 4.55 22.84
CA VAL A 96 19.98 3.44 22.75
C VAL A 96 21.18 3.79 21.87
N GLU A 97 20.95 4.54 20.76
CA GLU A 97 22.01 5.03 19.86
C GLU A 97 23.14 5.74 20.59
N LYS A 98 22.83 6.52 21.63
CA LYS A 98 23.83 7.29 22.41
C LYS A 98 24.92 6.45 23.09
N PHE A 99 24.67 5.15 23.20
CA PHE A 99 25.57 4.21 23.88
C PHE A 99 26.18 3.18 22.93
N LEU A 100 25.89 3.28 21.63
CA LEU A 100 26.35 2.34 20.60
C LEU A 100 26.96 3.10 19.42
N ASN A 101 27.96 2.51 18.79
CA ASN A 101 28.50 3.00 17.53
C ASN A 101 27.67 2.40 16.37
N LEU A 102 26.46 2.92 16.15
CA LEU A 102 25.58 2.57 15.04
C LEU A 102 24.83 3.82 14.57
N LYS A 103 24.31 3.79 13.34
CA LYS A 103 23.47 4.87 12.82
C LYS A 103 21.99 4.55 13.06
N LEU A 104 21.30 5.47 13.74
CA LEU A 104 19.83 5.40 13.86
C LEU A 104 19.17 6.00 12.63
N VAL A 105 18.28 5.24 12.02
CA VAL A 105 17.31 5.70 11.01
C VAL A 105 15.91 5.57 11.59
N ALA A 106 15.03 6.54 11.40
CA ALA A 106 13.66 6.46 11.88
C ALA A 106 12.66 6.77 10.78
N THR A 107 11.78 5.82 10.44
CA THR A 107 10.70 6.06 9.48
C THR A 107 9.46 6.61 10.16
N LYS A 108 9.01 7.77 9.69
CA LYS A 108 7.76 8.42 10.06
C LYS A 108 6.67 8.07 9.04
N HIS A 109 5.66 7.31 9.49
CA HIS A 109 4.60 6.77 8.64
C HIS A 109 3.35 7.65 8.54
N ASN A 110 3.20 8.67 9.39
CA ASN A 110 2.00 9.52 9.42
C ASN A 110 2.36 10.98 9.71
N ASP A 111 1.41 11.86 9.46
CA ASP A 111 1.54 13.31 9.59
C ASP A 111 1.27 13.84 11.03
N ARG A 112 1.09 12.95 12.03
CA ARG A 112 0.93 13.37 13.42
C ARG A 112 2.22 13.96 13.96
N LYS A 113 2.11 15.08 14.70
CA LYS A 113 3.27 15.64 15.41
C LYS A 113 3.83 14.62 16.40
N ALA A 114 5.14 14.41 16.35
CA ALA A 114 5.86 13.53 17.26
C ALA A 114 7.28 14.08 17.42
N PRO A 115 7.59 14.79 18.53
CA PRO A 115 8.84 15.53 18.72
C PRO A 115 10.12 14.69 18.64
N VAL A 116 10.01 13.37 18.74
CA VAL A 116 11.18 12.51 18.60
C VAL A 116 11.79 12.58 17.19
N PHE A 117 10.95 12.75 16.16
CA PHE A 117 11.45 12.87 14.79
C PHE A 117 12.20 14.18 14.53
N ASP A 118 11.99 15.21 15.37
CA ASP A 118 12.77 16.45 15.33
C ASP A 118 14.14 16.33 16.02
N ARG A 119 14.41 15.21 16.72
CA ARG A 119 15.64 14.93 17.44
C ARG A 119 16.51 13.87 16.78
N VAL A 120 15.89 12.95 16.07
CA VAL A 120 16.60 11.92 15.28
C VAL A 120 17.17 12.57 14.04
N GLN A 121 18.48 12.44 13.83
CA GLN A 121 19.16 13.07 12.70
C GLN A 121 18.70 12.49 11.35
N ASN A 122 18.62 11.16 11.25
CA ASN A 122 18.35 10.47 10.00
C ASN A 122 16.87 10.01 9.96
N VAL A 123 16.00 10.80 9.37
CA VAL A 123 14.58 10.50 9.29
C VAL A 123 14.17 10.23 7.84
N ILE A 124 13.48 9.11 7.65
CA ILE A 124 12.75 8.80 6.43
C ILE A 124 11.28 9.21 6.63
N ALA A 125 10.77 10.03 5.75
CA ALA A 125 9.35 10.37 5.67
C ALA A 125 8.66 9.54 4.59
N ALA A 126 7.52 8.94 4.93
CA ALA A 126 6.76 8.08 4.02
C ALA A 126 6.15 8.86 2.83
N SER A 127 6.07 10.20 2.91
CA SER A 127 5.60 11.08 1.85
C SER A 127 6.14 12.50 2.07
N ARG A 128 6.04 13.35 1.05
CA ARG A 128 6.39 14.78 1.16
C ARG A 128 5.54 15.47 2.23
N LYS A 129 4.25 15.15 2.29
CA LYS A 129 3.34 15.67 3.32
C LYS A 129 3.80 15.28 4.73
N VAL A 130 4.25 14.05 4.93
CA VAL A 130 4.82 13.62 6.21
C VAL A 130 6.11 14.38 6.49
N ALA A 131 6.97 14.61 5.52
CA ALA A 131 8.21 15.36 5.67
C ALA A 131 7.97 16.78 6.18
N THR A 132 6.92 17.49 5.74
CA THR A 132 6.58 18.83 6.24
C THR A 132 6.25 18.91 7.72
N THR A 133 6.10 17.78 8.39
CA THR A 133 5.80 17.68 9.83
C THR A 133 7.05 17.39 10.69
N ILE A 134 8.24 17.52 10.10
CA ILE A 134 9.56 17.33 10.72
C ILE A 134 10.32 18.65 10.59
N ASN A 135 10.95 19.12 11.65
CA ASN A 135 11.56 20.46 11.70
C ASN A 135 12.97 20.55 11.05
N HIS A 136 13.45 19.46 10.43
CA HIS A 136 14.71 19.42 9.69
C HIS A 136 14.53 18.60 8.40
N ALA A 137 15.57 18.56 7.56
CA ALA A 137 15.55 17.78 6.33
C ALA A 137 15.32 16.29 6.63
N ALA A 138 14.33 15.69 5.96
CA ALA A 138 14.05 14.27 6.00
C ALA A 138 14.09 13.69 4.59
N LYS A 139 14.65 12.50 4.44
CA LYS A 139 14.65 11.76 3.16
C LYS A 139 13.23 11.28 2.87
N VAL A 140 12.64 11.64 1.73
CA VAL A 140 11.35 11.07 1.33
C VAL A 140 11.62 9.78 0.55
N ILE A 141 11.10 8.65 1.06
CA ILE A 141 11.17 7.35 0.39
C ILE A 141 9.76 6.77 0.40
N TYR A 142 9.15 6.66 -0.79
CA TYR A 142 7.85 6.03 -0.95
C TYR A 142 7.99 4.51 -0.83
N PHE A 143 7.04 3.89 -0.14
CA PHE A 143 7.00 2.43 -0.07
C PHE A 143 6.68 1.83 -1.43
N GLY A 144 7.11 0.60 -1.61
CA GLY A 144 6.75 -0.22 -2.75
C GLY A 144 6.22 -1.58 -2.29
N ILE A 145 5.59 -2.29 -3.19
CA ILE A 145 5.14 -3.67 -2.96
C ILE A 145 5.75 -4.60 -3.99
N GLU A 146 5.84 -5.89 -3.66
CA GLU A 146 6.13 -6.92 -4.65
C GLU A 146 4.87 -7.19 -5.46
N PRO A 147 4.86 -6.90 -6.78
CA PRO A 147 3.68 -7.12 -7.60
C PRO A 147 3.44 -8.61 -7.81
N ARG A 148 2.23 -9.07 -7.57
CA ARG A 148 1.82 -10.45 -7.87
C ARG A 148 1.58 -10.60 -9.36
N ARG A 149 2.33 -11.50 -10.00
CA ARG A 149 2.33 -11.69 -11.46
C ARG A 149 0.95 -12.05 -12.02
N GLU A 150 0.16 -12.81 -11.29
CA GLU A 150 -1.20 -13.19 -11.66
C GLU A 150 -2.18 -12.00 -11.80
N PHE A 151 -1.85 -10.84 -11.20
CA PHE A 151 -2.64 -9.62 -11.30
C PHE A 151 -1.91 -8.49 -12.06
N ALA A 152 -0.68 -8.75 -12.54
CA ALA A 152 0.14 -7.74 -13.20
C ALA A 152 -0.23 -7.51 -14.67
N ASN A 153 -0.93 -8.46 -15.29
CA ASN A 153 -1.33 -8.35 -16.69
C ASN A 153 -2.71 -7.70 -16.78
N SER A 154 -2.79 -6.67 -17.62
CA SER A 154 -4.01 -5.92 -17.95
C SER A 154 -5.16 -6.76 -18.54
N GLU A 155 -4.99 -8.08 -18.70
CA GLU A 155 -6.00 -9.03 -19.14
C GLU A 155 -7.13 -9.29 -18.12
N ILE A 156 -7.01 -8.81 -16.86
CA ILE A 156 -8.11 -8.84 -15.88
C ILE A 156 -9.35 -8.11 -16.43
N TYR A 157 -9.16 -7.14 -17.30
CA TYR A 157 -10.23 -6.44 -18.00
C TYR A 157 -11.01 -7.31 -18.98
N VAL A 158 -10.40 -8.37 -19.51
CA VAL A 158 -11.02 -9.27 -20.51
C VAL A 158 -11.85 -10.36 -19.83
N ARG A 159 -11.40 -10.88 -18.66
CA ARG A 159 -12.11 -11.95 -17.96
C ARG A 159 -13.48 -11.58 -17.40
N CYS A 160 -13.76 -10.31 -17.17
CA CYS A 160 -15.12 -9.88 -16.87
C CYS A 160 -16.09 -9.98 -18.08
N LYS A 161 -15.57 -10.16 -19.29
CA LYS A 161 -16.37 -10.36 -20.50
C LYS A 161 -16.71 -11.83 -20.77
N ASP A 162 -15.87 -12.78 -20.32
CA ASP A 162 -15.95 -14.18 -20.76
C ASP A 162 -16.66 -15.10 -19.75
N ALA A 163 -17.07 -14.60 -18.60
CA ALA A 163 -17.79 -15.40 -17.59
C ALA A 163 -19.27 -15.70 -17.95
N GLU A 164 -19.78 -15.18 -19.07
CA GLU A 164 -21.18 -15.38 -19.52
C GLU A 164 -21.31 -16.04 -20.89
N GLY A 165 -20.34 -16.83 -21.35
CA GLY A 165 -20.45 -17.48 -22.66
C GLY A 165 -19.66 -18.77 -22.81
N GLY A 166 -20.29 -19.93 -22.58
CA GLY A 166 -20.04 -21.15 -23.34
C GLY A 166 -18.78 -21.94 -22.98
N ALA A 167 -19.01 -23.09 -22.36
CA ALA A 167 -18.09 -24.21 -22.39
C ALA A 167 -17.73 -24.58 -23.83
N SER A 168 -16.43 -24.57 -24.19
CA SER A 168 -15.87 -25.52 -25.18
C SER A 168 -14.34 -25.41 -25.27
N GLU A 169 -13.73 -26.59 -25.11
CA GLU A 169 -12.48 -27.10 -25.68
C GLU A 169 -11.13 -26.51 -25.24
N ALA A 170 -10.36 -27.39 -24.59
CA ALA A 170 -8.93 -27.27 -24.33
C ALA A 170 -8.12 -27.31 -25.65
N PRO A 171 -7.05 -26.55 -25.79
CA PRO A 171 -6.06 -26.78 -26.83
C PRO A 171 -4.96 -27.73 -26.35
N GLU A 172 -4.60 -28.65 -27.25
CA GLU A 172 -3.53 -29.63 -27.16
C GLU A 172 -2.14 -29.03 -26.95
N GLU A 173 -1.33 -29.81 -26.23
CA GLU A 173 0.12 -29.61 -26.10
C GLU A 173 0.82 -29.75 -27.46
N THR A 174 1.62 -28.78 -27.83
CA THR A 174 2.71 -28.98 -28.80
C THR A 174 4.05 -28.67 -28.17
N LYS A 175 4.90 -29.67 -28.21
CA LYS A 175 6.32 -29.68 -27.84
C LYS A 175 7.17 -29.04 -28.94
N ASP A 176 8.38 -28.61 -28.47
CA ASP A 176 9.64 -28.38 -29.19
C ASP A 176 9.88 -27.01 -29.86
N ALA A 177 10.89 -26.28 -29.46
CA ALA A 177 12.26 -26.44 -29.88
C ALA A 177 13.19 -25.35 -29.34
N ARG A 178 14.41 -25.77 -29.09
CA ARG A 178 15.67 -25.13 -28.71
C ARG A 178 16.08 -23.91 -29.53
N GLY A 179 16.90 -23.04 -28.93
CA GLY A 179 17.87 -22.24 -29.68
C GLY A 179 18.38 -20.96 -29.00
N ASP A 180 19.58 -21.08 -28.43
CA ASP A 180 20.76 -20.21 -28.39
C ASP A 180 20.72 -18.71 -28.08
N SER A 181 21.41 -18.42 -26.99
CA SER A 181 22.50 -17.46 -26.73
C SER A 181 22.64 -16.16 -27.55
N ALA A 182 22.75 -15.05 -26.87
CA ALA A 182 23.90 -14.12 -26.93
C ALA A 182 23.68 -12.94 -25.97
N GLY A 183 24.67 -12.67 -25.14
CA GLY A 183 24.74 -11.52 -24.26
C GLY A 183 25.20 -10.26 -24.98
N VAL A 184 24.97 -9.13 -24.35
CA VAL A 184 25.85 -7.94 -24.42
C VAL A 184 25.68 -7.12 -23.12
N ALA A 185 26.83 -6.59 -22.71
CA ALA A 185 27.11 -5.88 -21.47
C ALA A 185 26.61 -4.43 -21.45
N GLY A 186 26.35 -3.94 -20.24
CA GLY A 186 26.87 -2.68 -19.71
C GLY A 186 26.26 -1.35 -20.15
N ALA A 187 25.62 -0.69 -19.18
CA ALA A 187 25.90 0.71 -18.89
C ALA A 187 25.18 1.13 -17.59
N SER A 188 25.98 1.36 -16.57
CA SER A 188 25.64 2.08 -15.34
C SER A 188 25.35 3.54 -15.71
N GLN A 189 24.17 4.06 -15.36
CA GLN A 189 23.97 5.50 -15.21
C GLN A 189 23.21 5.80 -13.94
N ASN A 190 23.89 6.55 -13.09
CA ASN A 190 23.38 7.19 -11.87
C ASN A 190 22.15 8.06 -12.19
N MET A 191 21.03 7.76 -11.56
CA MET A 191 19.89 8.69 -11.52
C MET A 191 19.65 9.15 -10.09
N THR A 192 20.28 10.26 -9.75
CA THR A 192 19.90 11.14 -8.67
C THR A 192 18.81 12.07 -9.16
N GLY A 193 17.66 12.08 -8.48
CA GLY A 193 16.63 13.11 -8.63
C GLY A 193 15.55 12.80 -9.64
N VAL A 194 14.45 12.20 -9.19
CA VAL A 194 13.22 12.12 -10.00
C VAL A 194 12.47 13.45 -9.86
N ALA A 195 12.70 14.35 -10.82
CA ALA A 195 11.81 15.48 -11.05
C ALA A 195 10.68 15.00 -11.97
N PHE A 196 9.44 15.11 -11.53
CA PHE A 196 8.27 14.90 -12.38
C PHE A 196 8.15 16.10 -13.32
N ALA A 197 8.62 15.95 -14.55
CA ALA A 197 8.33 16.88 -15.63
C ALA A 197 7.21 16.29 -16.48
N SER A 198 6.12 17.03 -16.61
CA SER A 198 5.10 16.79 -17.61
C SER A 198 5.71 16.97 -19.00
N GLN A 199 5.72 15.94 -19.82
CA GLN A 199 5.99 16.06 -21.25
C GLN A 199 4.71 15.78 -22.01
N ASP A 200 4.16 16.84 -22.60
CA ASP A 200 3.23 16.78 -23.71
C ASP A 200 3.96 16.27 -24.95
N THR A 201 3.46 15.20 -25.54
CA THR A 201 3.85 14.79 -26.90
C THR A 201 2.61 14.74 -27.79
N PRO A 202 2.64 15.35 -28.98
CA PRO A 202 1.49 15.41 -29.85
C PRO A 202 1.43 14.25 -30.85
N GLY A 203 0.22 13.73 -31.06
CA GLY A 203 -0.24 13.20 -32.34
C GLY A 203 0.03 11.74 -32.64
N GLY A 204 -1.02 10.93 -32.53
CA GLY A 204 -1.13 9.61 -33.16
C GLY A 204 -2.60 9.24 -33.31
N THR A 205 -3.08 9.22 -34.52
CA THR A 205 -4.45 8.92 -34.95
C THR A 205 -4.91 7.51 -34.54
N GLY A 206 -5.76 7.39 -33.53
CA GLY A 206 -6.37 6.13 -33.08
C GLY A 206 -7.87 6.25 -32.85
N VAL A 207 -8.64 6.67 -33.87
CA VAL A 207 -10.07 7.01 -33.72
C VAL A 207 -11.01 5.80 -33.97
N SER A 208 -10.51 4.58 -34.19
CA SER A 208 -11.38 3.45 -34.59
C SER A 208 -11.63 2.36 -33.54
N GLN A 209 -10.88 2.31 -32.43
CA GLN A 209 -11.10 1.30 -31.38
C GLN A 209 -11.99 1.79 -30.22
N ASP A 210 -11.98 3.10 -29.94
CA ASP A 210 -12.74 3.69 -28.83
C ASP A 210 -14.27 3.65 -29.06
N ARG A 211 -14.73 3.74 -30.31
CA ARG A 211 -16.17 3.67 -30.63
C ARG A 211 -16.78 2.28 -30.45
N ALA A 212 -16.01 1.20 -30.63
CA ALA A 212 -16.49 -0.16 -30.44
C ALA A 212 -16.60 -0.53 -28.95
N PHE A 213 -15.71 0.02 -28.11
CA PHE A 213 -15.75 -0.19 -26.67
C PHE A 213 -16.92 0.56 -26.01
N ASP A 214 -17.12 1.83 -26.37
CA ASP A 214 -18.21 2.68 -25.83
C ASP A 214 -19.60 2.14 -26.24
N ALA A 215 -19.73 1.67 -27.48
CA ALA A 215 -21.00 1.05 -27.96
C ALA A 215 -21.31 -0.27 -27.23
N SER A 216 -20.31 -1.09 -26.89
CA SER A 216 -20.53 -2.36 -26.18
C SER A 216 -20.91 -2.16 -24.70
N MET A 217 -20.42 -1.09 -24.06
CA MET A 217 -20.78 -0.75 -22.68
C MET A 217 -22.12 -0.01 -22.59
N SER A 218 -22.44 0.86 -23.55
CA SER A 218 -23.76 1.48 -23.65
C SER A 218 -24.85 0.43 -23.95
N GLN A 219 -24.55 -0.62 -24.74
CA GLN A 219 -25.45 -1.76 -24.97
C GLN A 219 -25.57 -2.68 -23.74
N LYS A 220 -24.51 -2.82 -22.91
CA LYS A 220 -24.57 -3.57 -21.63
C LYS A 220 -25.36 -2.83 -20.55
N ASN A 221 -25.27 -1.51 -20.49
CA ASN A 221 -26.17 -0.71 -19.63
C ASN A 221 -27.64 -0.78 -20.09
N ALA A 222 -27.89 -0.92 -21.38
CA ALA A 222 -29.23 -1.15 -21.91
C ALA A 222 -29.74 -2.61 -21.67
N ASN A 223 -28.82 -3.58 -21.53
CA ASN A 223 -29.14 -4.98 -21.17
C ASN A 223 -29.14 -5.23 -19.65
N ALA A 224 -28.89 -4.23 -18.82
CA ALA A 224 -29.03 -4.33 -17.36
C ALA A 224 -30.50 -4.52 -16.90
N GLU A 225 -31.46 -4.48 -17.82
CA GLU A 225 -32.85 -4.84 -17.52
C GLU A 225 -33.09 -6.36 -17.40
N ALA A 226 -32.10 -7.21 -17.63
CA ALA A 226 -32.24 -8.66 -17.55
C ALA A 226 -31.08 -9.34 -16.82
N GLY A 227 -30.97 -9.15 -15.48
CA GLY A 227 -30.22 -10.08 -14.62
C GLY A 227 -29.07 -9.49 -13.84
N ASN A 228 -29.30 -9.16 -12.57
CA ASN A 228 -28.37 -9.24 -11.40
C ASN A 228 -26.93 -8.73 -11.53
N PHE A 229 -26.64 -7.64 -12.23
CA PHE A 229 -25.31 -7.01 -12.14
C PHE A 229 -25.20 -6.18 -10.88
N LYS A 230 -24.40 -6.65 -9.92
CA LYS A 230 -24.04 -5.88 -8.70
C LYS A 230 -22.72 -5.14 -8.91
N PHE A 231 -22.71 -3.84 -8.64
CA PHE A 231 -21.47 -3.06 -8.64
C PHE A 231 -20.70 -3.30 -7.36
N ASN A 232 -19.57 -4.01 -7.46
CA ASN A 232 -18.77 -4.44 -6.32
C ASN A 232 -17.83 -3.31 -5.87
N ILE A 233 -18.06 -2.78 -4.68
CA ILE A 233 -17.24 -1.76 -4.01
C ILE A 233 -16.45 -2.43 -2.90
N VAL A 234 -15.16 -2.11 -2.79
CA VAL A 234 -14.30 -2.63 -1.71
C VAL A 234 -13.64 -1.51 -0.93
N ALA A 235 -13.50 -1.69 0.37
CA ALA A 235 -12.69 -0.85 1.23
C ALA A 235 -11.89 -1.73 2.19
N VAL A 236 -10.61 -1.39 2.44
CA VAL A 236 -9.72 -2.20 3.25
C VAL A 236 -9.00 -1.32 4.27
N GLY A 237 -9.01 -1.72 5.53
CA GLY A 237 -8.28 -1.02 6.58
C GLY A 237 -8.73 -1.38 7.97
N ARG A 238 -8.01 -0.89 8.98
CA ARG A 238 -8.39 -1.09 10.37
C ARG A 238 -9.74 -0.39 10.67
N LEU A 239 -10.67 -1.09 11.34
CA LEU A 239 -11.96 -0.52 11.72
C LEU A 239 -11.78 0.46 12.87
N ASP A 240 -11.33 1.67 12.55
CA ASP A 240 -11.21 2.82 13.45
C ASP A 240 -11.79 4.09 12.80
N LYS A 241 -12.07 5.09 13.61
CA LYS A 241 -12.69 6.37 13.16
C LYS A 241 -11.88 7.08 12.09
N ILE A 242 -10.55 6.87 12.06
CA ILE A 242 -9.65 7.54 11.11
C ILE A 242 -9.92 7.05 9.69
N LYS A 243 -10.29 5.78 9.51
CA LYS A 243 -10.53 5.19 8.19
C LYS A 243 -11.85 5.63 7.54
N GLY A 244 -12.76 6.27 8.29
CA GLY A 244 -13.94 6.91 7.72
C GLY A 244 -14.94 5.97 7.08
N PHE A 245 -14.99 4.68 7.47
CA PHE A 245 -15.94 3.73 6.91
C PHE A 245 -17.40 4.09 7.18
N ASP A 246 -17.66 4.86 8.24
CA ASP A 246 -18.97 5.43 8.51
C ASP A 246 -19.39 6.45 7.44
N LEU A 247 -18.45 7.23 6.87
CA LEU A 247 -18.71 8.13 5.74
C LEU A 247 -19.07 7.33 4.48
N LEU A 248 -18.31 6.25 4.21
CA LEU A 248 -18.56 5.39 3.07
C LEU A 248 -19.93 4.69 3.17
N ILE A 249 -20.29 4.14 4.34
CA ILE A 249 -21.59 3.49 4.56
C ILE A 249 -22.75 4.48 4.34
N ARG A 250 -22.61 5.73 4.80
CA ARG A 250 -23.63 6.77 4.55
C ARG A 250 -23.71 7.17 3.09
N ALA A 251 -22.58 7.29 2.41
CA ALA A 251 -22.52 7.63 0.99
C ALA A 251 -23.20 6.59 0.09
N VAL A 252 -22.95 5.29 0.35
CA VAL A 252 -23.59 4.24 -0.46
C VAL A 252 -25.08 4.11 -0.21
N ASN A 253 -25.62 4.59 0.91
CA ASN A 253 -27.06 4.62 1.18
C ASN A 253 -27.83 5.55 0.19
N GLU A 254 -27.14 6.45 -0.48
CA GLU A 254 -27.74 7.39 -1.44
C GLU A 254 -27.77 6.83 -2.88
N LEU A 255 -27.05 5.75 -3.15
CA LEU A 255 -26.94 5.14 -4.46
C LEU A 255 -28.30 4.54 -4.93
N LYS A 256 -28.58 4.61 -6.24
CA LYS A 256 -29.84 4.17 -6.84
C LYS A 256 -29.69 2.94 -7.74
N PHE A 257 -28.50 2.38 -7.83
CA PHE A 257 -28.21 1.16 -8.58
C PHE A 257 -27.88 0.01 -7.62
N ASP A 258 -27.91 -1.24 -8.10
CA ASP A 258 -27.58 -2.40 -7.27
C ASP A 258 -26.06 -2.48 -7.02
N PHE A 259 -25.66 -2.61 -5.76
CA PHE A 259 -24.27 -2.67 -5.37
C PHE A 259 -24.04 -3.63 -4.19
N GLU A 260 -22.80 -4.05 -4.04
CA GLU A 260 -22.29 -4.73 -2.85
C GLU A 260 -21.04 -3.99 -2.34
N LEU A 261 -21.06 -3.53 -1.09
CA LEU A 261 -19.90 -2.96 -0.42
C LEU A 261 -19.31 -3.98 0.56
N LYS A 262 -18.06 -4.37 0.33
CA LYS A 262 -17.27 -5.22 1.23
C LYS A 262 -16.23 -4.38 1.95
N ILE A 263 -16.30 -4.33 3.29
CA ILE A 263 -15.34 -3.66 4.14
C ILE A 263 -14.50 -4.72 4.85
N TYR A 264 -13.22 -4.80 4.46
CA TYR A 264 -12.25 -5.72 5.07
C TYR A 264 -11.44 -5.03 6.14
N GLY A 265 -11.34 -5.66 7.30
CA GLY A 265 -10.53 -5.21 8.42
C GLY A 265 -11.09 -5.60 9.77
N GLN A 266 -10.30 -5.32 10.80
CA GLN A 266 -10.66 -5.51 12.21
C GLN A 266 -10.39 -4.23 12.98
N GLY A 267 -11.10 -4.02 14.10
CA GLY A 267 -10.89 -2.86 14.96
C GLY A 267 -12.07 -2.53 15.85
N GLY A 268 -11.87 -1.55 16.71
CA GLY A 268 -12.85 -1.20 17.77
C GLY A 268 -14.17 -0.61 17.27
N GLU A 269 -14.21 -0.12 16.03
CA GLU A 269 -15.45 0.46 15.46
C GLU A 269 -16.39 -0.58 14.83
N ARG A 270 -16.05 -1.90 14.85
CA ARG A 270 -16.88 -2.93 14.22
C ARG A 270 -18.35 -2.87 14.63
N GLN A 271 -18.62 -2.78 15.93
CA GLN A 271 -20.00 -2.73 16.42
C GLN A 271 -20.72 -1.45 16.02
N ASN A 272 -20.03 -0.30 16.09
CA ASN A 272 -20.60 0.99 15.67
C ASN A 272 -20.94 1.00 14.17
N LEU A 273 -20.08 0.42 13.34
CA LEU A 273 -20.32 0.31 11.89
C LEU A 273 -21.48 -0.67 11.60
N GLN A 274 -21.58 -1.80 12.33
CA GLN A 274 -22.70 -2.71 12.16
C GLN A 274 -24.03 -2.03 12.56
N ASN A 275 -24.08 -1.35 13.69
CA ASN A 275 -25.26 -0.60 14.11
C ASN A 275 -25.67 0.47 13.07
N LEU A 276 -24.69 1.10 12.41
CA LEU A 276 -24.95 2.06 11.34
C LEU A 276 -25.56 1.37 10.10
N ILE A 277 -25.02 0.22 9.68
CA ILE A 277 -25.55 -0.60 8.59
C ILE A 277 -27.01 -0.97 8.88
N ASP A 278 -27.29 -1.45 10.10
CA ASP A 278 -28.62 -1.87 10.51
C ASP A 278 -29.61 -0.69 10.55
N SER A 279 -29.19 0.47 11.07
CA SER A 279 -30.04 1.66 11.14
C SER A 279 -30.40 2.26 9.79
N LEU A 280 -29.59 1.97 8.74
CA LEU A 280 -29.80 2.41 7.36
C LEU A 280 -30.46 1.33 6.49
N ASN A 281 -30.78 0.14 7.03
CA ASN A 281 -31.33 -1.02 6.32
C ASN A 281 -30.44 -1.49 5.17
N LEU A 282 -29.10 -1.47 5.36
CA LEU A 282 -28.11 -1.83 4.35
C LEU A 282 -27.54 -3.26 4.48
N GLN A 283 -28.15 -4.15 5.27
CA GLN A 283 -27.62 -5.47 5.58
C GLN A 283 -27.42 -6.36 4.33
N ASP A 284 -28.24 -6.15 3.29
CA ASP A 284 -28.18 -6.90 2.03
C ASP A 284 -27.14 -6.34 1.07
N HIS A 285 -26.63 -5.11 1.32
CA HIS A 285 -25.71 -4.40 0.44
C HIS A 285 -24.33 -4.18 1.05
N VAL A 286 -24.19 -4.14 2.37
CA VAL A 286 -22.93 -3.80 3.07
C VAL A 286 -22.51 -4.90 4.02
N ARG A 287 -21.27 -5.38 3.88
CA ARG A 287 -20.71 -6.46 4.71
C ARG A 287 -19.40 -6.06 5.37
N LEU A 288 -19.28 -6.29 6.69
CA LEU A 288 -18.02 -6.22 7.44
C LEU A 288 -17.34 -7.60 7.42
N CYS A 289 -16.43 -7.80 6.47
CA CYS A 289 -15.86 -9.11 6.13
C CYS A 289 -14.78 -9.63 7.11
N GLY A 290 -14.31 -8.78 8.05
CA GLY A 290 -13.21 -9.16 8.94
C GLY A 290 -11.85 -9.04 8.27
N PHE A 291 -10.86 -9.77 8.77
CA PHE A 291 -9.49 -9.75 8.23
C PHE A 291 -9.45 -10.33 6.81
N CYS A 292 -8.65 -9.72 5.95
CA CYS A 292 -8.42 -10.19 4.57
C CYS A 292 -6.98 -10.68 4.44
N ASP A 293 -6.81 -11.97 4.16
CA ASP A 293 -5.49 -12.55 3.91
C ASP A 293 -4.96 -12.22 2.51
N ASP A 294 -5.86 -12.12 1.53
CA ASP A 294 -5.54 -11.83 0.14
C ASP A 294 -6.18 -10.52 -0.32
N VAL A 295 -5.54 -9.42 0.05
CA VAL A 295 -5.98 -8.08 -0.33
C VAL A 295 -5.91 -7.88 -1.85
N ALA A 296 -4.90 -8.42 -2.53
CA ALA A 296 -4.74 -8.28 -3.97
C ALA A 296 -5.91 -8.90 -4.73
N ALA A 297 -6.33 -10.13 -4.36
CA ALA A 297 -7.48 -10.77 -4.95
C ALA A 297 -8.79 -10.01 -4.67
N ALA A 298 -8.97 -9.51 -3.44
CA ALA A 298 -10.16 -8.74 -3.08
C ALA A 298 -10.27 -7.44 -3.89
N LEU A 299 -9.15 -6.74 -4.12
CA LEU A 299 -9.08 -5.53 -4.94
C LEU A 299 -9.31 -5.84 -6.42
N ALA A 300 -8.68 -6.88 -6.96
CA ALA A 300 -8.81 -7.27 -8.36
C ALA A 300 -10.24 -7.75 -8.72
N ALA A 301 -10.95 -8.34 -7.77
CA ALA A 301 -12.33 -8.81 -7.95
C ALA A 301 -13.38 -7.70 -7.80
N SER A 302 -12.98 -6.48 -7.41
CA SER A 302 -13.90 -5.35 -7.25
C SER A 302 -14.00 -4.51 -8.51
N HIS A 303 -15.09 -3.73 -8.64
CA HIS A 303 -15.20 -2.67 -9.64
C HIS A 303 -14.58 -1.37 -9.14
N LEU A 304 -14.74 -1.07 -7.87
CA LEU A 304 -14.26 0.18 -7.27
C LEU A 304 -13.63 -0.07 -5.89
N HIS A 305 -12.42 0.40 -5.70
CA HIS A 305 -11.76 0.49 -4.41
C HIS A 305 -11.91 1.91 -3.84
N VAL A 306 -12.36 2.04 -2.59
CA VAL A 306 -12.57 3.33 -1.94
C VAL A 306 -11.70 3.45 -0.70
N ILE A 307 -10.90 4.51 -0.63
CA ILE A 307 -10.20 4.96 0.58
C ILE A 307 -10.94 6.17 1.15
N SER A 308 -11.76 5.95 2.18
CA SER A 308 -12.61 6.97 2.81
C SER A 308 -11.98 7.65 4.03
N SER A 309 -10.67 7.56 4.17
CA SER A 309 -9.95 7.97 5.38
C SER A 309 -10.07 9.47 5.68
N ARG A 310 -10.23 9.81 6.95
CA ARG A 310 -10.15 11.20 7.44
C ARG A 310 -8.72 11.71 7.57
N LYS A 311 -7.76 10.79 7.71
CA LYS A 311 -6.35 11.11 7.88
C LYS A 311 -5.46 9.94 7.51
N GLU A 312 -4.44 10.22 6.69
CA GLU A 312 -3.42 9.26 6.30
C GLU A 312 -2.03 9.90 6.31
N GLY A 313 -0.99 9.06 6.37
CA GLY A 313 0.35 9.48 5.98
C GLY A 313 0.60 9.12 4.52
N PHE A 314 0.97 7.86 4.30
CA PHE A 314 1.08 7.23 2.99
C PHE A 314 0.64 5.76 3.16
N PRO A 315 -0.62 5.42 2.88
CA PRO A 315 -1.15 4.11 3.21
C PRO A 315 -0.72 3.06 2.18
N VAL A 316 -0.35 1.86 2.66
CA VAL A 316 0.02 0.72 1.79
C VAL A 316 -1.12 0.34 0.85
N ILE A 317 -2.36 0.42 1.33
CA ILE A 317 -3.55 0.10 0.53
C ILE A 317 -3.73 1.03 -0.70
N LEU A 318 -3.15 2.23 -0.70
CA LEU A 318 -3.08 3.08 -1.88
C LEU A 318 -2.25 2.40 -2.98
N ILE A 319 -1.06 1.89 -2.61
CA ILE A 319 -0.16 1.23 -3.54
C ILE A 319 -0.80 -0.07 -4.04
N GLU A 320 -1.33 -0.88 -3.14
CA GLU A 320 -2.07 -2.11 -3.50
C GLU A 320 -3.23 -1.79 -4.45
N GLY A 321 -3.97 -0.71 -4.20
CA GLY A 321 -5.05 -0.25 -5.09
C GLY A 321 -4.56 0.16 -6.48
N ILE A 322 -3.41 0.85 -6.58
CA ILE A 322 -2.81 1.21 -7.88
C ILE A 322 -2.41 -0.04 -8.67
N PHE A 323 -1.92 -1.08 -7.99
CA PHE A 323 -1.49 -2.30 -8.67
C PHE A 323 -2.66 -3.21 -9.07
N TYR A 324 -3.70 -3.31 -8.24
CA TYR A 324 -4.67 -4.40 -8.34
C TYR A 324 -6.10 -3.94 -8.59
N SER A 325 -6.48 -2.71 -8.26
CA SER A 325 -7.87 -2.25 -8.49
C SER A 325 -8.10 -1.77 -9.91
N PRO A 326 -9.25 -2.06 -10.52
CA PRO A 326 -9.65 -1.47 -11.79
C PRO A 326 -9.78 0.06 -11.70
N VAL A 327 -10.40 0.55 -10.63
CA VAL A 327 -10.51 1.97 -10.27
C VAL A 327 -10.31 2.11 -8.76
N LEU A 328 -9.54 3.12 -8.37
CA LEU A 328 -9.36 3.52 -6.97
C LEU A 328 -9.71 4.99 -6.82
N ILE A 329 -10.54 5.31 -5.83
CA ILE A 329 -10.77 6.71 -5.40
C ILE A 329 -10.42 6.89 -3.93
N SER A 330 -10.04 8.11 -3.57
CA SER A 330 -9.65 8.43 -2.20
C SER A 330 -10.06 9.83 -1.78
N THR A 331 -10.31 10.00 -0.49
CA THR A 331 -10.32 11.34 0.12
C THR A 331 -8.94 12.00 -0.08
N ARG A 332 -8.94 13.33 -0.19
CA ARG A 332 -7.75 14.16 -0.35
C ARG A 332 -7.00 14.32 0.98
N VAL A 333 -6.33 13.27 1.44
CA VAL A 333 -5.63 13.26 2.75
C VAL A 333 -4.20 12.76 2.65
N GLY A 334 -3.33 13.35 3.45
CA GLY A 334 -1.92 12.91 3.60
C GLY A 334 -1.14 12.92 2.29
N GLY A 335 -0.35 11.90 2.06
CA GLY A 335 0.47 11.71 0.85
C GLY A 335 -0.29 11.07 -0.32
N ILE A 336 -1.59 10.81 -0.20
CA ILE A 336 -2.38 10.21 -1.28
C ILE A 336 -2.44 11.13 -2.49
N SER A 337 -2.65 12.43 -2.28
CA SER A 337 -2.67 13.44 -3.35
C SER A 337 -1.33 13.69 -4.03
N GLU A 338 -0.24 13.10 -3.53
CA GLU A 338 1.07 13.14 -4.19
C GLU A 338 1.18 12.11 -5.32
N ILE A 339 0.30 11.13 -5.31
CA ILE A 339 0.37 9.93 -6.17
C ILE A 339 -0.89 9.77 -7.01
N LEU A 340 -2.06 9.89 -6.40
CA LEU A 340 -3.34 9.69 -7.08
C LEU A 340 -3.73 10.97 -7.84
N SER A 341 -4.09 10.82 -9.12
CA SER A 341 -4.49 11.95 -9.97
C SER A 341 -5.80 12.58 -9.47
N GLU A 342 -5.95 13.90 -9.70
CA GLU A 342 -7.03 14.73 -9.18
C GLU A 342 -8.44 14.17 -9.42
N GLU A 343 -8.69 13.59 -10.57
CA GLU A 343 -9.99 13.03 -10.94
C GLU A 343 -10.41 11.81 -10.11
N PHE A 344 -9.46 11.18 -9.39
CA PHE A 344 -9.70 10.06 -8.47
C PHE A 344 -9.71 10.50 -7.00
N LEU A 345 -9.56 11.80 -6.75
CA LEU A 345 -9.68 12.40 -5.42
C LEU A 345 -11.07 13.01 -5.24
N TYR A 346 -11.61 12.91 -4.04
CA TYR A 346 -12.90 13.50 -3.69
C TYR A 346 -12.88 14.15 -2.30
N GLU A 347 -13.77 15.09 -2.07
CA GLU A 347 -14.07 15.58 -0.73
C GLU A 347 -15.11 14.68 -0.05
N ALA A 348 -15.02 14.51 1.27
CA ALA A 348 -15.83 13.52 1.99
C ALA A 348 -17.35 13.70 1.79
N ALA A 349 -17.82 14.92 1.52
CA ALA A 349 -19.23 15.21 1.25
C ALA A 349 -19.68 14.71 -0.14
N ASP A 350 -18.75 14.55 -1.09
CA ASP A 350 -19.06 14.27 -2.49
C ASP A 350 -18.92 12.77 -2.83
N LEU A 351 -18.66 11.93 -1.84
CA LEU A 351 -18.34 10.51 -2.07
C LEU A 351 -19.46 9.77 -2.80
N GLY A 352 -20.72 9.96 -2.40
CA GLY A 352 -21.85 9.29 -3.05
C GLY A 352 -21.99 9.71 -4.53
N ALA A 353 -21.90 11.01 -4.80
CA ALA A 353 -21.93 11.55 -6.16
C ALA A 353 -20.76 11.04 -7.02
N LYS A 354 -19.55 10.92 -6.42
CA LYS A 354 -18.37 10.40 -7.11
C LYS A 354 -18.50 8.92 -7.47
N ILE A 355 -19.06 8.11 -6.59
CA ILE A 355 -19.35 6.69 -6.87
C ILE A 355 -20.38 6.56 -8.01
N ASP A 356 -21.43 7.38 -7.98
CA ASP A 356 -22.49 7.38 -8.99
C ASP A 356 -21.97 7.85 -10.38
N GLU A 357 -21.09 8.85 -10.40
CA GLU A 357 -20.38 9.29 -11.61
C GLU A 357 -19.53 8.16 -12.22
N ILE A 358 -18.74 7.46 -11.39
CA ILE A 358 -17.91 6.34 -11.84
C ILE A 358 -18.78 5.17 -12.33
N TYR A 359 -19.88 4.87 -11.65
CA TYR A 359 -20.79 3.81 -12.10
C TYR A 359 -21.34 4.09 -13.50
N ARG A 360 -21.78 5.33 -13.77
CA ARG A 360 -22.34 5.72 -15.08
C ARG A 360 -21.30 5.65 -16.21
N ASP A 361 -20.07 6.08 -15.93
CA ASP A 361 -18.99 6.19 -16.92
C ASP A 361 -17.85 5.19 -16.63
N TYR A 362 -18.18 4.00 -16.13
CA TYR A 362 -17.20 3.05 -15.57
C TYR A 362 -16.02 2.75 -16.51
N GLY A 363 -16.30 2.46 -17.79
CA GLY A 363 -15.25 2.16 -18.76
C GLY A 363 -14.26 3.29 -18.96
N LYS A 364 -14.73 4.54 -18.98
CA LYS A 364 -13.91 5.75 -19.06
C LYS A 364 -12.98 5.84 -17.84
N TYR A 365 -13.51 5.63 -16.64
CA TYR A 365 -12.72 5.71 -15.39
C TYR A 365 -11.67 4.60 -15.30
N VAL A 366 -12.00 3.40 -15.71
CA VAL A 366 -11.07 2.27 -15.81
C VAL A 366 -9.88 2.60 -16.73
N HIS A 367 -10.18 3.08 -17.94
CA HIS A 367 -9.15 3.45 -18.92
C HIS A 367 -8.26 4.59 -18.40
N ALA A 368 -8.87 5.65 -17.91
CA ALA A 368 -8.15 6.80 -17.36
C ALA A 368 -7.27 6.41 -16.16
N PHE A 369 -7.79 5.56 -15.25
CA PHE A 369 -7.02 5.07 -14.10
C PHE A 369 -5.80 4.28 -14.53
N ALA A 370 -5.97 3.35 -15.45
CA ALA A 370 -4.87 2.53 -15.97
C ALA A 370 -3.79 3.39 -16.66
N GLN A 371 -4.21 4.32 -17.53
CA GLN A 371 -3.28 5.20 -18.26
C GLN A 371 -2.47 6.12 -17.33
N LYS A 372 -3.16 6.81 -16.39
CA LYS A 372 -2.51 7.79 -15.52
C LYS A 372 -1.58 7.19 -14.47
N HIS A 373 -1.83 5.95 -14.06
CA HIS A 373 -1.04 5.31 -13.01
C HIS A 373 -0.10 4.21 -13.51
N ALA A 374 0.02 4.01 -14.83
CA ALA A 374 0.90 2.99 -15.42
C ALA A 374 2.37 3.15 -14.99
N GLY A 375 2.91 4.38 -15.03
CA GLY A 375 4.27 4.68 -14.60
C GLY A 375 4.54 4.42 -13.11
N LEU A 376 3.52 4.55 -12.27
CA LEU A 376 3.65 4.31 -10.83
C LEU A 376 3.87 2.83 -10.52
N LYS A 377 3.32 1.91 -11.31
CA LYS A 377 3.56 0.47 -11.17
C LYS A 377 5.02 0.09 -11.39
N GLN A 378 5.77 0.88 -12.15
CA GLN A 378 7.21 0.68 -12.35
C GLN A 378 8.03 1.27 -11.20
N THR A 379 7.57 2.33 -10.56
CA THR A 379 8.32 3.05 -9.52
C THR A 379 8.03 2.57 -8.12
N LEU A 380 6.77 2.22 -7.80
CA LEU A 380 6.33 1.81 -6.46
C LEU A 380 6.52 0.29 -6.21
N THR A 381 7.60 -0.28 -6.72
CA THR A 381 7.96 -1.69 -6.49
C THR A 381 8.77 -1.85 -5.21
N LEU A 382 8.68 -3.03 -4.59
CA LEU A 382 9.50 -3.39 -3.43
C LEU A 382 11.00 -3.26 -3.75
N GLN A 383 11.43 -3.69 -4.94
CA GLN A 383 12.80 -3.59 -5.41
C GLN A 383 13.34 -2.15 -5.36
N ASN A 384 12.58 -1.19 -5.93
CA ASN A 384 12.98 0.22 -5.94
C ASN A 384 13.02 0.82 -4.54
N TYR A 385 12.06 0.44 -3.71
CA TYR A 385 12.02 0.86 -2.31
C TYR A 385 13.26 0.36 -1.54
N ILE A 386 13.60 -0.92 -1.67
CA ILE A 386 14.76 -1.52 -0.99
C ILE A 386 16.07 -0.95 -1.53
N SER A 387 16.19 -0.73 -2.84
CA SER A 387 17.36 -0.07 -3.42
C SER A 387 17.56 1.33 -2.85
N SER A 388 16.47 2.11 -2.71
CA SER A 388 16.51 3.45 -2.11
C SER A 388 16.91 3.40 -0.63
N LEU A 389 16.46 2.39 0.12
CA LEU A 389 16.86 2.20 1.53
C LEU A 389 18.34 1.83 1.64
N LYS A 390 18.82 0.88 0.81
CA LYS A 390 20.22 0.43 0.84
C LYS A 390 21.15 1.59 0.51
N ASN A 391 20.88 2.34 -0.55
CA ASN A 391 21.67 3.51 -0.93
C ASN A 391 21.73 4.51 0.23
N TYR A 392 20.61 4.77 0.90
CA TYR A 392 20.59 5.68 2.04
C TYR A 392 21.38 5.14 3.24
N TYR A 393 21.34 3.85 3.51
CA TYR A 393 22.17 3.27 4.59
C TYR A 393 23.66 3.34 4.26
N GLU A 394 24.05 3.10 3.01
CA GLU A 394 25.43 3.21 2.53
C GLU A 394 25.94 4.66 2.62
N GLU A 395 25.13 5.65 2.20
CA GLU A 395 25.42 7.08 2.39
C GLU A 395 25.77 7.37 3.86
N LEU A 396 24.93 6.92 4.80
CA LEU A 396 25.14 7.15 6.25
C LEU A 396 26.37 6.46 6.83
N LEU A 397 26.74 5.30 6.32
CA LEU A 397 27.92 4.57 6.78
C LEU A 397 29.22 5.15 6.20
N CYS A 398 29.19 5.77 5.02
CA CYS A 398 30.34 6.46 4.42
C CYS A 398 30.61 7.82 5.07
N GLU A 399 29.62 8.47 5.70
CA GLU A 399 29.75 9.74 6.43
C GLU A 399 30.29 9.57 7.86
N ALA A 400 30.74 8.38 8.27
CA ALA A 400 31.17 8.04 9.63
C ALA A 400 32.73 8.08 9.80
#